data_bbd6e869780da9664f570fbe0ebd252d
#
_entry.id   bbd6e869780da9664f570fbe0ebd252d
#
_cell.length_a   1.000
_cell.length_b   1.000
_cell.length_c   1.000
_cell.angle_alpha   90.00
_cell.angle_beta   90.00
_cell.angle_gamma   90.00
#
_symmetry.space_group_name_H-M   'P 1'
#
loop_
_entity.id
_entity.type
_entity.pdbx_description
1 polymer ?
#
loop_
_entity_poly.entity_id
_entity_poly.type
_entity_poly.pdbx_seq_one_letter_code
_entity_poly.pdbx_strand_id
1 'polypeptide(L)'
;DRLEASLQAVVSSSLAAAAASIVIEKEKVVVEEEEETVVEEREEETVIIPSSSAMYTEVDTLEELEIDVEEEQEVVVEEQKRQLESLFEAPAAPVVVIPIAPPVASPQVQEQEELLEKVYETGIPKRMATGREVMLQGFHWESHKTEKWYDILNDRVEQIRDAGFTQVWLPPCADSLAPQGYLPRNLYKLDSKYGSAEKLKSLTRKLKENNVLPVLDAVLNHRCATHQGAGGKWNRWEGTGIDWGEWAISNEQPDFAGSGNAPTGDVFHGAPNIDHTQDKVRKDLCQYMKYLTSDEVGFGGIRFDFSKGYGGSFTGEYVRACDDNVEFAVGEFWDTMNYGVGLEYNQDSHRQAIVNWVDQTGGCCTAFDFTTKGILQEACGRGEYWRLVDAKGRAPGVIGLWPARAVTFLDNHDTGSTQAHWPFPGKKVGQGYAYILTHPGTPCVFWDHYFDWGDNLRTQINSLLEVRKSMKIHARSVLKIEQAKDGLYAAKVDDKVAIKLGREHWEPKGDGWKVKAFGDDWCVWTK
;
A
#
# COMPACT_ATOMS: atom_id res chain seq x y z
N ASP A 1 13.80 24.62 -21.87
CA ASP A 1 14.31 24.41 -20.50
C ASP A 1 13.42 23.48 -19.66
N ARG A 2 12.06 23.65 -19.67
CA ARG A 2 11.16 22.71 -18.94
C ARG A 2 10.95 21.39 -19.69
N LEU A 3 10.93 21.42 -20.99
CA LEU A 3 10.79 20.22 -21.84
C LEU A 3 12.05 19.34 -21.77
N GLU A 4 13.24 19.96 -21.81
CA GLU A 4 14.52 19.26 -21.65
C GLU A 4 14.66 18.59 -20.26
N ALA A 5 14.23 19.27 -19.19
CA ALA A 5 14.26 18.69 -17.84
C ALA A 5 13.30 17.50 -17.69
N SER A 6 12.13 17.55 -18.34
CA SER A 6 11.15 16.45 -18.33
C SER A 6 11.62 15.27 -19.19
N LEU A 7 12.21 15.52 -20.35
CA LEU A 7 12.82 14.50 -21.21
C LEU A 7 14.00 13.80 -20.50
N GLN A 8 14.88 14.56 -19.83
CA GLN A 8 15.98 13.98 -19.05
C GLN A 8 15.48 13.11 -17.89
N ALA A 9 14.38 13.49 -17.22
CA ALA A 9 13.79 12.69 -16.14
C ALA A 9 13.18 11.38 -16.65
N VAL A 10 12.51 11.39 -17.81
CA VAL A 10 11.93 10.17 -18.43
C VAL A 10 13.03 9.26 -18.95
N VAL A 11 14.05 9.80 -19.61
CA VAL A 11 15.20 9.03 -20.12
C VAL A 11 15.99 8.41 -18.95
N SER A 12 16.21 9.17 -17.86
CA SER A 12 16.90 8.67 -16.67
C SER A 12 16.16 7.52 -15.97
N SER A 13 14.82 7.57 -15.91
CA SER A 13 14.03 6.51 -15.31
C SER A 13 13.98 5.23 -16.16
N SER A 14 13.94 5.37 -17.48
CA SER A 14 13.96 4.23 -18.43
C SER A 14 15.34 3.57 -18.48
N LEU A 15 16.42 4.35 -18.44
CA LEU A 15 17.80 3.87 -18.36
C LEU A 15 18.10 3.16 -17.03
N ALA A 16 17.56 3.65 -15.91
CA ALA A 16 17.71 3.00 -14.62
C ALA A 16 16.99 1.63 -14.56
N ALA A 17 15.81 1.52 -15.18
CA ALA A 17 15.07 0.26 -15.26
C ALA A 17 15.78 -0.77 -16.17
N ALA A 18 16.33 -0.35 -17.30
CA ALA A 18 17.10 -1.21 -18.20
C ALA A 18 18.44 -1.66 -17.57
N ALA A 19 19.15 -0.74 -16.90
CA ALA A 19 20.39 -1.05 -16.20
C ALA A 19 20.18 -2.04 -15.03
N ALA A 20 19.08 -1.91 -14.30
CA ALA A 20 18.73 -2.85 -13.22
C ALA A 20 18.45 -4.26 -13.75
N SER A 21 17.79 -4.39 -14.90
CA SER A 21 17.53 -5.71 -15.53
C SER A 21 18.81 -6.38 -16.02
N ILE A 22 19.74 -5.63 -16.58
CA ILE A 22 21.04 -6.15 -17.06
C ILE A 22 21.94 -6.58 -15.90
N VAL A 23 21.93 -5.86 -14.77
CA VAL A 23 22.71 -6.22 -13.57
C VAL A 23 22.18 -7.53 -12.96
N ILE A 24 20.86 -7.74 -12.94
CA ILE A 24 20.26 -8.99 -12.41
C ILE A 24 20.64 -10.21 -13.26
N GLU A 25 20.70 -10.08 -14.59
CA GLU A 25 21.15 -11.18 -15.46
C GLU A 25 22.66 -11.46 -15.31
N LYS A 26 23.50 -10.43 -15.16
CA LYS A 26 24.94 -10.61 -14.91
C LYS A 26 25.22 -11.30 -13.57
N GLU A 27 24.49 -10.99 -12.51
CA GLU A 27 24.64 -11.67 -11.22
C GLU A 27 24.20 -13.16 -11.29
N LYS A 28 23.17 -13.49 -12.05
CA LYS A 28 22.74 -14.88 -12.24
C LYS A 28 23.76 -15.72 -13.00
N VAL A 29 24.40 -15.17 -14.02
CA VAL A 29 25.44 -15.86 -14.81
C VAL A 29 26.71 -16.12 -13.99
N VAL A 30 27.12 -15.14 -13.16
CA VAL A 30 28.30 -15.28 -12.28
C VAL A 30 28.07 -16.33 -11.18
N VAL A 31 26.84 -16.46 -10.65
CA VAL A 31 26.55 -17.49 -9.63
C VAL A 31 26.54 -18.90 -10.21
N GLU A 32 26.10 -19.10 -11.44
CA GLU A 32 26.15 -20.41 -12.11
C GLU A 32 27.63 -20.85 -12.45
N GLU A 33 28.48 -19.89 -12.83
CA GLU A 33 29.91 -20.18 -13.08
C GLU A 33 30.70 -20.48 -11.79
N GLU A 34 30.38 -19.85 -10.67
CA GLU A 34 31.03 -20.14 -9.38
C GLU A 34 30.61 -21.53 -8.82
N GLU A 35 29.39 -22.00 -9.07
CA GLU A 35 28.96 -23.34 -8.67
C GLU A 35 29.60 -24.45 -9.50
N GLU A 36 29.84 -24.25 -10.80
CA GLU A 36 30.57 -25.23 -11.64
C GLU A 36 32.06 -25.33 -11.27
N THR A 37 32.70 -24.22 -10.90
CA THR A 37 34.13 -24.24 -10.49
C THR A 37 34.35 -24.93 -9.13
N VAL A 38 33.38 -24.94 -8.23
CA VAL A 38 33.48 -25.61 -6.92
C VAL A 38 33.34 -27.14 -7.03
N VAL A 39 32.73 -27.67 -8.09
CA VAL A 39 32.58 -29.11 -8.32
C VAL A 39 33.82 -29.72 -8.95
N GLU A 40 34.66 -28.99 -9.70
CA GLU A 40 35.90 -29.49 -10.32
C GLU A 40 37.11 -29.60 -9.37
N GLU A 41 37.11 -28.95 -8.21
CA GLU A 41 38.22 -29.02 -7.24
C GLU A 41 38.23 -30.30 -6.37
N ARG A 42 37.40 -31.33 -6.63
CA ARG A 42 37.34 -32.56 -5.82
C ARG A 42 37.84 -33.86 -6.47
N GLU A 43 38.38 -33.83 -7.69
CA GLU A 43 39.06 -35.02 -8.24
C GLU A 43 40.45 -34.64 -8.76
N GLU A 44 41.47 -35.14 -8.07
CA GLU A 44 42.87 -35.08 -8.50
C GLU A 44 43.07 -35.95 -9.75
N GLU A 45 43.36 -35.32 -10.89
CA GLU A 45 44.37 -35.91 -11.82
C GLU A 45 44.79 -34.85 -12.86
N THR A 46 46.08 -34.83 -13.08
CA THR A 46 46.90 -33.92 -13.87
C THR A 46 46.54 -33.94 -15.34
N VAL A 47 46.16 -32.80 -15.96
CA VAL A 47 46.26 -32.60 -17.41
C VAL A 47 46.70 -31.18 -17.75
N ILE A 48 47.62 -31.15 -18.68
CA ILE A 48 48.46 -30.09 -19.20
C ILE A 48 47.61 -29.00 -19.92
N ILE A 49 47.87 -27.73 -19.65
CA ILE A 49 47.31 -26.56 -20.30
C ILE A 49 47.84 -26.39 -21.72
N PRO A 50 47.01 -26.13 -22.73
CA PRO A 50 47.45 -25.42 -23.94
C PRO A 50 47.00 -23.97 -23.93
N SER A 51 47.94 -23.16 -24.35
CA SER A 51 48.00 -21.71 -24.38
C SER A 51 46.93 -21.00 -25.22
N SER A 52 46.44 -19.91 -24.68
CA SER A 52 46.12 -18.63 -25.35
C SER A 52 45.62 -18.66 -26.81
N SER A 53 44.32 -18.70 -27.01
CA SER A 53 43.66 -18.05 -28.18
C SER A 53 42.12 -17.81 -28.02
N ALA A 54 41.54 -18.10 -26.88
CA ALA A 54 40.08 -17.91 -26.67
C ALA A 54 39.71 -16.57 -25.99
N MET A 55 40.69 -15.79 -25.52
CA MET A 55 40.40 -14.53 -24.80
C MET A 55 40.13 -13.32 -25.72
N TYR A 56 40.35 -13.44 -27.03
CA TYR A 56 40.13 -12.31 -27.96
C TYR A 56 38.74 -12.33 -28.65
N THR A 57 38.03 -13.45 -28.64
CA THR A 57 36.70 -13.56 -29.24
C THR A 57 35.57 -13.15 -28.30
N GLU A 58 35.77 -13.17 -27.00
CA GLU A 58 34.74 -12.73 -26.03
C GLU A 58 34.68 -11.20 -25.83
N VAL A 59 35.81 -10.51 -26.04
CA VAL A 59 35.83 -9.03 -25.93
C VAL A 59 35.13 -8.39 -27.12
N ASP A 60 35.27 -8.92 -28.32
CA ASP A 60 34.62 -8.39 -29.53
C ASP A 60 33.09 -8.58 -29.50
N THR A 61 32.57 -9.66 -28.87
CA THR A 61 31.12 -9.89 -28.72
C THR A 61 30.47 -8.95 -27.67
N LEU A 62 31.21 -8.52 -26.68
CA LEU A 62 30.68 -7.58 -25.68
C LEU A 62 30.63 -6.15 -26.21
N GLU A 63 31.59 -5.73 -27.03
CA GLU A 63 31.54 -4.41 -27.68
C GLU A 63 30.44 -4.35 -28.77
N GLU A 64 30.23 -5.41 -29.54
CA GLU A 64 29.12 -5.48 -30.50
C GLU A 64 27.73 -5.45 -29.81
N LEU A 65 27.57 -6.09 -28.65
CA LEU A 65 26.32 -6.07 -27.86
C LEU A 65 26.09 -4.71 -27.20
N GLU A 66 27.13 -4.00 -26.77
CA GLU A 66 26.98 -2.65 -26.23
C GLU A 66 26.60 -1.63 -27.32
N ILE A 67 27.12 -1.77 -28.54
CA ILE A 67 26.79 -0.92 -29.68
C ILE A 67 25.33 -1.13 -30.13
N ASP A 68 24.86 -2.39 -30.22
CA ASP A 68 23.47 -2.68 -30.59
C ASP A 68 22.45 -2.14 -29.55
N VAL A 69 22.79 -2.18 -28.27
CA VAL A 69 21.93 -1.63 -27.20
C VAL A 69 21.87 -0.11 -27.24
N GLU A 70 22.95 0.58 -27.58
CA GLU A 70 22.95 2.05 -27.74
C GLU A 70 22.15 2.47 -29.00
N GLU A 71 22.27 1.77 -30.14
CA GLU A 71 21.48 2.04 -31.34
C GLU A 71 19.97 1.80 -31.12
N GLU A 72 19.58 0.71 -30.46
CA GLU A 72 18.18 0.45 -30.12
C GLU A 72 17.62 1.50 -29.13
N GLN A 73 18.42 1.97 -28.20
CA GLN A 73 18.02 3.03 -27.25
C GLN A 73 17.85 4.38 -27.95
N GLU A 74 18.70 4.74 -28.90
CA GLU A 74 18.54 5.96 -29.68
C GLU A 74 17.27 5.93 -30.56
N VAL A 75 16.94 4.78 -31.15
CA VAL A 75 15.73 4.59 -31.95
C VAL A 75 14.46 4.74 -31.09
N VAL A 76 14.43 4.17 -29.89
CA VAL A 76 13.30 4.29 -28.98
C VAL A 76 13.12 5.73 -28.48
N VAL A 77 14.19 6.41 -28.17
CA VAL A 77 14.16 7.82 -27.74
C VAL A 77 13.67 8.73 -28.86
N GLU A 78 14.10 8.51 -30.09
CA GLU A 78 13.68 9.32 -31.25
C GLU A 78 12.21 9.08 -31.63
N GLU A 79 11.71 7.86 -31.49
CA GLU A 79 10.29 7.53 -31.71
C GLU A 79 9.40 8.16 -30.63
N GLN A 80 9.80 8.11 -29.36
CA GLN A 80 9.08 8.76 -28.26
C GLN A 80 9.10 10.29 -28.40
N LYS A 81 10.18 10.87 -28.91
CA LYS A 81 10.29 12.29 -29.19
C LYS A 81 9.34 12.72 -30.30
N ARG A 82 9.25 11.95 -31.40
CA ARG A 82 8.28 12.18 -32.48
C ARG A 82 6.83 12.06 -32.01
N GLN A 83 6.52 11.10 -31.15
CA GLN A 83 5.18 10.95 -30.56
C GLN A 83 4.83 12.14 -29.67
N LEU A 84 5.77 12.64 -28.88
CA LEU A 84 5.58 13.86 -28.08
C LEU A 84 5.39 15.12 -28.94
N GLU A 85 6.20 15.29 -29.97
CA GLU A 85 6.08 16.44 -30.89
C GLU A 85 4.72 16.45 -31.63
N SER A 86 4.19 15.26 -32.00
CA SER A 86 2.88 15.13 -32.65
C SER A 86 1.70 15.52 -31.75
N LEU A 87 1.86 15.44 -30.42
CA LEU A 87 0.85 15.86 -29.44
C LEU A 87 0.77 17.39 -29.28
N PHE A 88 1.81 18.12 -29.69
CA PHE A 88 1.85 19.58 -29.56
C PHE A 88 1.51 20.32 -30.87
N GLU A 89 1.39 19.63 -32.00
CA GLU A 89 1.03 20.26 -33.29
C GLU A 89 -0.48 20.40 -33.53
N ALA A 90 -1.35 19.92 -32.62
CA ALA A 90 -2.79 20.10 -32.73
C ALA A 90 -3.18 21.55 -32.36
N PRO A 91 -3.90 22.30 -33.23
CA PRO A 91 -4.32 23.66 -32.91
C PRO A 91 -5.30 23.66 -31.76
N ALA A 92 -5.04 24.49 -30.74
CA ALA A 92 -5.91 24.67 -29.58
C ALA A 92 -7.33 25.11 -30.03
N ALA A 93 -8.32 24.28 -29.78
CA ALA A 93 -9.72 24.64 -29.97
C ALA A 93 -10.11 25.78 -29.02
N PRO A 94 -10.93 26.76 -29.42
CA PRO A 94 -11.33 27.86 -28.56
C PRO A 94 -12.13 27.32 -27.35
N VAL A 95 -11.69 27.70 -26.15
CA VAL A 95 -12.38 27.37 -24.89
C VAL A 95 -13.66 28.21 -24.82
N VAL A 96 -14.81 27.60 -25.10
CA VAL A 96 -16.13 28.20 -24.85
C VAL A 96 -16.47 27.92 -23.39
N VAL A 97 -16.37 28.91 -22.54
CA VAL A 97 -16.84 28.86 -21.16
C VAL A 97 -18.38 28.93 -21.18
N ILE A 98 -19.03 27.76 -21.11
CA ILE A 98 -20.47 27.67 -20.87
C ILE A 98 -20.63 27.63 -19.34
N PRO A 99 -21.46 28.51 -18.72
CA PRO A 99 -21.77 28.39 -17.30
C PRO A 99 -22.58 27.10 -17.10
N ILE A 100 -21.97 26.09 -16.52
CA ILE A 100 -22.63 24.85 -16.16
C ILE A 100 -23.37 25.09 -14.85
N ALA A 101 -24.70 24.98 -14.85
CA ALA A 101 -25.49 24.87 -13.65
C ALA A 101 -24.97 23.67 -12.81
N PRO A 102 -24.99 23.73 -11.46
CA PRO A 102 -24.50 22.63 -10.65
C PRO A 102 -25.20 21.34 -11.04
N PRO A 103 -24.45 20.26 -11.36
CA PRO A 103 -25.05 19.01 -11.73
C PRO A 103 -25.89 18.46 -10.58
N VAL A 104 -27.14 18.13 -10.86
CA VAL A 104 -27.97 17.33 -9.97
C VAL A 104 -27.24 16.01 -9.78
N ALA A 105 -27.03 15.60 -8.53
CA ALA A 105 -26.36 14.35 -8.19
C ALA A 105 -27.00 13.19 -8.99
N SER A 106 -26.18 12.31 -9.55
CA SER A 106 -26.71 11.16 -10.29
C SER A 106 -27.57 10.30 -9.36
N PRO A 107 -28.59 9.59 -9.85
CA PRO A 107 -29.42 8.69 -9.04
C PRO A 107 -28.60 7.73 -8.17
N GLN A 108 -27.45 7.27 -8.66
CA GLN A 108 -26.52 6.40 -7.91
C GLN A 108 -25.85 7.09 -6.72
N VAL A 109 -25.53 8.38 -6.83
CA VAL A 109 -24.97 9.16 -5.71
C VAL A 109 -26.04 9.45 -4.66
N GLN A 110 -27.29 9.72 -5.09
CA GLN A 110 -28.41 9.91 -4.16
C GLN A 110 -28.77 8.60 -3.45
N GLU A 111 -28.77 7.47 -4.16
CA GLU A 111 -29.01 6.15 -3.58
C GLU A 111 -27.90 5.75 -2.61
N GLN A 112 -26.64 6.12 -2.89
CA GLN A 112 -25.51 5.94 -1.95
C GLN A 112 -25.63 6.84 -0.72
N GLU A 113 -26.07 8.09 -0.87
CA GLU A 113 -26.31 9.00 0.25
C GLU A 113 -27.49 8.51 1.12
N GLU A 114 -28.59 8.03 0.52
CA GLU A 114 -29.71 7.42 1.24
C GLU A 114 -29.33 6.09 1.91
N LEU A 115 -28.48 5.29 1.27
CA LEU A 115 -27.95 4.03 1.85
C LEU A 115 -27.02 4.35 3.03
N LEU A 116 -26.21 5.39 2.93
CA LEU A 116 -25.38 5.93 4.01
C LEU A 116 -26.26 6.42 5.19
N GLU A 117 -27.31 7.17 4.93
CA GLU A 117 -28.24 7.60 5.99
C GLU A 117 -28.92 6.41 6.68
N LYS A 118 -29.41 5.42 5.92
CA LYS A 118 -30.02 4.20 6.49
C LYS A 118 -29.04 3.37 7.32
N VAL A 119 -27.81 3.18 6.84
CA VAL A 119 -26.75 2.48 7.59
C VAL A 119 -26.43 3.21 8.89
N TYR A 120 -26.60 4.52 8.90
CA TYR A 120 -26.34 5.35 10.06
C TYR A 120 -27.49 5.37 11.07
N GLU A 121 -28.72 5.23 10.63
CA GLU A 121 -29.90 5.15 11.53
C GLU A 121 -30.01 3.80 12.24
N THR A 122 -29.57 2.71 11.63
CA THR A 122 -29.65 1.34 12.15
C THR A 122 -28.48 0.93 13.06
N GLY A 123 -27.53 1.82 13.31
CA GLY A 123 -26.28 1.55 14.00
C GLY A 123 -25.17 1.14 13.02
N ILE A 124 -23.94 1.59 13.30
CA ILE A 124 -22.77 1.22 12.49
C ILE A 124 -22.56 -0.29 12.64
N PRO A 125 -22.54 -1.08 11.54
CA PRO A 125 -22.19 -2.49 11.63
C PRO A 125 -20.85 -2.67 12.35
N LYS A 126 -20.71 -3.67 13.20
CA LYS A 126 -19.50 -3.94 14.00
C LYS A 126 -18.19 -3.89 13.20
N ARG A 127 -18.26 -4.13 11.88
CA ARG A 127 -17.12 -4.18 10.96
C ARG A 127 -16.89 -2.89 10.15
N MET A 128 -17.41 -1.77 10.60
CA MET A 128 -17.15 -0.47 9.97
C MET A 128 -16.17 0.34 10.81
N ALA A 129 -15.17 0.92 10.16
CA ALA A 129 -14.33 1.92 10.81
C ALA A 129 -15.17 3.13 11.19
N THR A 130 -15.21 3.47 12.46
CA THR A 130 -15.93 4.64 12.94
C THR A 130 -15.18 5.93 12.62
N GLY A 131 -13.89 5.81 12.27
CA GLY A 131 -12.95 6.91 12.10
C GLY A 131 -12.44 7.48 13.42
N ARG A 132 -12.83 6.89 14.57
CA ARG A 132 -12.20 7.20 15.87
C ARG A 132 -10.96 6.37 16.10
N GLU A 133 -10.84 5.28 15.37
CA GLU A 133 -9.68 4.40 15.36
C GLU A 133 -8.48 5.12 14.77
N VAL A 134 -7.31 4.81 15.31
CA VAL A 134 -6.01 5.19 14.76
C VAL A 134 -5.16 3.93 14.70
N MET A 135 -4.73 3.59 13.50
CA MET A 135 -3.87 2.44 13.25
C MET A 135 -2.41 2.83 13.33
N LEU A 136 -1.59 1.97 13.94
CA LEU A 136 -0.15 1.95 13.76
C LEU A 136 0.20 0.77 12.84
N GLN A 137 0.88 1.01 11.72
CA GLN A 137 1.59 -0.08 11.05
C GLN A 137 2.80 -0.44 11.93
N GLY A 138 2.73 -1.59 12.59
CA GLY A 138 3.67 -1.99 13.63
C GLY A 138 4.97 -2.63 13.12
N PHE A 139 5.37 -2.34 11.87
CA PHE A 139 6.59 -2.86 11.27
C PHE A 139 7.02 -2.05 10.06
N HIS A 140 8.29 -2.22 9.66
CA HIS A 140 8.88 -1.74 8.42
C HIS A 140 9.53 -2.90 7.65
N TRP A 141 9.99 -2.67 6.42
CA TRP A 141 10.48 -3.74 5.55
C TRP A 141 11.58 -4.59 6.18
N GLU A 142 12.48 -3.99 6.97
CA GLU A 142 13.65 -4.65 7.58
C GLU A 142 13.38 -5.27 8.96
N SER A 143 12.14 -5.19 9.46
CA SER A 143 11.79 -5.66 10.82
C SER A 143 12.12 -7.14 11.06
N HIS A 144 12.08 -7.96 10.01
CA HIS A 144 12.42 -9.38 10.04
C HIS A 144 13.87 -9.66 10.45
N LYS A 145 14.80 -8.72 10.21
CA LYS A 145 16.24 -8.90 10.48
C LYS A 145 16.57 -9.05 11.97
N THR A 146 15.70 -8.59 12.84
CA THR A 146 15.88 -8.70 14.28
C THR A 146 15.60 -10.11 14.81
N GLU A 147 14.81 -10.91 14.10
CA GLU A 147 14.26 -12.22 14.52
C GLU A 147 13.53 -12.21 15.89
N LYS A 148 13.28 -11.02 16.44
CA LYS A 148 12.64 -10.76 17.74
C LYS A 148 11.58 -9.66 17.67
N TRP A 149 10.98 -9.45 16.51
CA TRP A 149 10.09 -8.31 16.30
C TRP A 149 8.85 -8.36 17.19
N TYR A 150 8.29 -9.54 17.42
CA TYR A 150 7.16 -9.70 18.33
C TYR A 150 7.52 -9.34 19.79
N ASP A 151 8.74 -9.59 20.24
CA ASP A 151 9.20 -9.15 21.56
C ASP A 151 9.34 -7.62 21.62
N ILE A 152 9.90 -6.99 20.57
CA ILE A 152 10.03 -5.53 20.46
C ILE A 152 8.65 -4.87 20.51
N LEU A 153 7.68 -5.39 19.78
CA LEU A 153 6.29 -4.89 19.81
C LEU A 153 5.67 -5.10 21.19
N ASN A 154 5.84 -6.28 21.77
CA ASN A 154 5.30 -6.62 23.08
C ASN A 154 5.78 -5.67 24.19
N ASP A 155 7.05 -5.25 24.14
CA ASP A 155 7.63 -4.28 25.08
C ASP A 155 7.09 -2.87 24.88
N ARG A 156 6.47 -2.56 23.73
CA ARG A 156 5.96 -1.22 23.39
C ARG A 156 4.43 -1.12 23.47
N VAL A 157 3.70 -2.17 23.83
CA VAL A 157 2.22 -2.19 23.82
C VAL A 157 1.64 -1.05 24.66
N GLU A 158 2.15 -0.82 25.87
CA GLU A 158 1.69 0.26 26.73
C GLU A 158 2.00 1.63 26.13
N GLN A 159 3.18 1.83 25.57
CA GLN A 159 3.56 3.07 24.90
C GLN A 159 2.63 3.35 23.70
N ILE A 160 2.31 2.33 22.91
CA ILE A 160 1.41 2.41 21.76
C ILE A 160 0.00 2.82 22.22
N ARG A 161 -0.55 2.14 23.25
CA ARG A 161 -1.85 2.48 23.85
C ARG A 161 -1.87 3.91 24.38
N ASP A 162 -0.86 4.31 25.14
CA ASP A 162 -0.81 5.61 25.82
C ASP A 162 -0.67 6.77 24.81
N ALA A 163 -0.03 6.52 23.67
CA ALA A 163 0.00 7.44 22.55
C ALA A 163 -1.37 7.64 21.88
N GLY A 164 -2.32 6.72 22.09
CA GLY A 164 -3.67 6.81 21.55
C GLY A 164 -3.92 5.97 20.29
N PHE A 165 -3.01 5.06 19.95
CA PHE A 165 -3.28 4.06 18.93
C PHE A 165 -4.28 3.03 19.45
N THR A 166 -5.24 2.68 18.61
CA THR A 166 -6.30 1.72 18.92
C THR A 166 -6.15 0.41 18.16
N GLN A 167 -5.29 0.38 17.14
CA GLN A 167 -5.05 -0.77 16.30
C GLN A 167 -3.55 -0.86 15.96
N VAL A 168 -3.03 -2.09 15.86
CA VAL A 168 -1.67 -2.34 15.37
C VAL A 168 -1.74 -3.37 14.24
N TRP A 169 -1.34 -2.96 13.04
CA TRP A 169 -1.16 -3.85 11.91
C TRP A 169 0.19 -4.56 12.07
N LEU A 170 0.14 -5.88 12.27
CA LEU A 170 1.29 -6.77 12.45
C LEU A 170 1.76 -7.30 11.09
N PRO A 171 3.04 -7.65 10.94
CA PRO A 171 3.55 -8.25 9.71
C PRO A 171 2.94 -9.63 9.45
N PRO A 172 3.01 -10.15 8.18
CA PRO A 172 2.53 -11.49 7.85
C PRO A 172 3.14 -12.55 8.78
N CYS A 173 2.30 -13.42 9.35
CA CYS A 173 2.70 -14.34 10.42
C CYS A 173 2.99 -15.77 9.95
N ALA A 174 2.61 -16.15 8.73
CA ALA A 174 2.79 -17.51 8.24
C ALA A 174 4.24 -17.78 7.77
N ASP A 175 4.62 -19.06 7.77
CA ASP A 175 5.87 -19.52 7.13
C ASP A 175 5.93 -19.07 5.67
N SER A 176 7.06 -18.50 5.28
CA SER A 176 7.25 -17.84 3.98
C SER A 176 8.63 -18.11 3.42
N LEU A 177 8.75 -18.10 2.08
CA LEU A 177 10.05 -18.13 1.41
C LEU A 177 10.80 -16.80 1.57
N ALA A 178 10.09 -15.67 1.44
CA ALA A 178 10.67 -14.38 1.71
C ALA A 178 10.61 -14.08 3.21
N PRO A 179 11.69 -13.58 3.83
CA PRO A 179 11.75 -13.34 5.26
C PRO A 179 10.72 -12.28 5.73
N GLN A 180 10.27 -11.39 4.84
CA GLN A 180 9.24 -10.40 5.12
C GLN A 180 7.82 -10.98 5.25
N GLY A 181 7.61 -12.24 4.83
CA GLY A 181 6.32 -12.92 4.98
C GLY A 181 5.40 -12.88 3.75
N TYR A 182 5.73 -12.10 2.71
CA TYR A 182 4.88 -11.90 1.54
C TYR A 182 4.99 -13.00 0.45
N LEU A 183 5.71 -14.09 0.71
CA LEU A 183 5.70 -15.30 -0.11
C LEU A 183 5.28 -16.51 0.75
N PRO A 184 4.03 -16.54 1.26
CA PRO A 184 3.57 -17.55 2.20
C PRO A 184 3.62 -18.96 1.59
N ARG A 185 3.99 -19.93 2.41
CA ARG A 185 4.16 -21.34 2.00
C ARG A 185 3.29 -22.27 2.83
N ASN A 186 3.58 -22.42 4.12
CA ASN A 186 2.75 -23.21 5.04
C ASN A 186 1.94 -22.26 5.94
N LEU A 187 0.65 -22.13 5.62
CA LEU A 187 -0.22 -21.13 6.24
C LEU A 187 -0.45 -21.40 7.74
N TYR A 188 -0.52 -22.65 8.17
CA TYR A 188 -0.74 -22.99 9.59
C TYR A 188 0.52 -22.98 10.45
N LYS A 189 1.71 -22.85 9.85
CA LYS A 189 2.95 -22.68 10.58
C LYS A 189 3.19 -21.19 10.84
N LEU A 190 2.96 -20.76 12.08
CA LEU A 190 3.04 -19.35 12.49
C LEU A 190 4.42 -18.93 13.04
N ASP A 191 5.42 -19.81 12.96
CA ASP A 191 6.81 -19.43 13.19
C ASP A 191 7.34 -18.69 11.98
N SER A 192 7.76 -17.47 12.18
CA SER A 192 8.23 -16.56 11.11
C SER A 192 9.55 -15.90 11.49
N LYS A 193 10.10 -15.07 10.60
CA LYS A 193 11.28 -14.25 10.91
C LYS A 193 11.02 -13.13 11.92
N TYR A 194 9.79 -12.93 12.32
CA TYR A 194 9.41 -11.96 13.36
C TYR A 194 9.36 -12.57 14.76
N GLY A 195 9.33 -13.89 14.87
CA GLY A 195 9.33 -14.65 16.13
C GLY A 195 8.49 -15.93 16.05
N SER A 196 8.40 -16.68 17.16
CA SER A 196 7.63 -17.92 17.22
C SER A 196 6.12 -17.69 17.33
N ALA A 197 5.35 -18.73 17.04
CA ALA A 197 3.89 -18.74 17.21
C ALA A 197 3.46 -18.36 18.64
N GLU A 198 4.18 -18.81 19.68
CA GLU A 198 3.91 -18.47 21.07
C GLU A 198 4.11 -16.96 21.33
N LYS A 199 5.15 -16.36 20.75
CA LYS A 199 5.41 -14.93 20.86
C LYS A 199 4.31 -14.12 20.18
N LEU A 200 3.88 -14.54 18.99
CA LEU A 200 2.74 -13.94 18.31
C LEU A 200 1.48 -13.97 19.16
N LYS A 201 1.10 -15.16 19.67
CA LYS A 201 -0.10 -15.35 20.52
C LYS A 201 -0.01 -14.56 21.83
N SER A 202 1.18 -14.41 22.40
CA SER A 202 1.41 -13.55 23.57
C SER A 202 1.19 -12.09 23.25
N LEU A 203 1.72 -11.61 22.11
CA LEU A 203 1.58 -10.23 21.64
C LEU A 203 0.13 -9.87 21.35
N THR A 204 -0.60 -10.71 20.60
CA THR A 204 -2.03 -10.46 20.26
C THR A 204 -2.89 -10.37 21.51
N ARG A 205 -2.64 -11.25 22.49
CA ARG A 205 -3.32 -11.22 23.79
C ARG A 205 -3.01 -9.93 24.55
N LYS A 206 -1.73 -9.55 24.66
CA LYS A 206 -1.31 -8.32 25.37
C LYS A 206 -1.89 -7.07 24.73
N LEU A 207 -1.95 -7.01 23.39
CA LEU A 207 -2.60 -5.91 22.67
C LEU A 207 -4.07 -5.81 23.07
N LYS A 208 -4.84 -6.91 23.00
CA LYS A 208 -6.26 -6.94 23.39
C LYS A 208 -6.48 -6.54 24.85
N GLU A 209 -5.67 -7.04 25.78
CA GLU A 209 -5.71 -6.67 27.21
C GLU A 209 -5.48 -5.16 27.44
N ASN A 210 -4.79 -4.51 26.51
CA ASN A 210 -4.57 -3.08 26.51
C ASN A 210 -5.55 -2.29 25.64
N ASN A 211 -6.65 -2.89 25.17
CA ASN A 211 -7.64 -2.31 24.28
C ASN A 211 -7.05 -1.80 22.94
N VAL A 212 -6.04 -2.49 22.43
CA VAL A 212 -5.45 -2.26 21.12
C VAL A 212 -5.74 -3.47 20.25
N LEU A 213 -6.41 -3.27 19.13
CA LEU A 213 -6.81 -4.33 18.20
C LEU A 213 -5.62 -4.84 17.39
N PRO A 214 -5.21 -6.12 17.48
CA PRO A 214 -4.21 -6.68 16.58
C PRO A 214 -4.82 -6.93 15.20
N VAL A 215 -4.20 -6.35 14.16
CA VAL A 215 -4.63 -6.48 12.77
C VAL A 215 -3.67 -7.43 12.04
N LEU A 216 -4.23 -8.52 11.51
CA LEU A 216 -3.53 -9.52 10.69
C LEU A 216 -3.13 -8.93 9.34
N ASP A 217 -1.95 -9.27 8.84
CA ASP A 217 -1.62 -9.15 7.42
C ASP A 217 -1.91 -10.48 6.69
N ALA A 218 -2.97 -10.52 5.90
CA ALA A 218 -3.47 -11.70 5.22
C ALA A 218 -3.03 -11.71 3.75
N VAL A 219 -2.00 -12.51 3.44
CA VAL A 219 -1.51 -12.73 2.09
C VAL A 219 -2.23 -13.92 1.48
N LEU A 220 -3.31 -13.69 0.74
CA LEU A 220 -4.19 -14.73 0.19
C LEU A 220 -4.16 -14.82 -1.33
N ASN A 221 -3.68 -13.78 -2.03
CA ASN A 221 -3.65 -13.74 -3.49
C ASN A 221 -2.78 -14.85 -4.08
N HIS A 222 -1.65 -15.14 -3.45
CA HIS A 222 -0.65 -16.05 -3.97
C HIS A 222 -0.04 -16.89 -2.84
N ARG A 223 0.52 -18.06 -3.19
CA ARG A 223 1.11 -18.97 -2.22
C ARG A 223 2.22 -19.80 -2.85
N CYS A 224 3.41 -19.79 -2.29
CA CYS A 224 4.53 -20.60 -2.75
C CYS A 224 4.31 -22.08 -2.47
N ALA A 225 4.53 -22.93 -3.48
CA ALA A 225 4.39 -24.36 -3.35
C ALA A 225 5.48 -24.99 -2.46
N THR A 226 5.18 -26.14 -1.88
CA THR A 226 6.11 -26.93 -1.06
C THR A 226 6.80 -28.03 -1.84
N HIS A 227 6.23 -28.45 -2.97
CA HIS A 227 6.71 -29.56 -3.79
C HIS A 227 6.54 -29.25 -5.29
N GLN A 228 7.39 -29.87 -6.07
CA GLN A 228 7.19 -29.95 -7.52
C GLN A 228 6.10 -30.98 -7.85
N GLY A 229 5.23 -30.64 -8.78
CA GLY A 229 4.14 -31.47 -9.26
C GLY A 229 4.11 -31.58 -10.78
N ALA A 230 2.95 -31.31 -11.39
CA ALA A 230 2.75 -31.39 -12.81
C ALA A 230 3.78 -30.57 -13.60
N GLY A 231 4.40 -31.18 -14.62
CA GLY A 231 5.43 -30.55 -15.46
C GLY A 231 6.75 -30.23 -14.76
N GLY A 232 7.00 -30.79 -13.56
CA GLY A 232 8.20 -30.48 -12.77
C GLY A 232 8.18 -29.07 -12.17
N LYS A 233 7.01 -28.41 -12.14
CA LYS A 233 6.84 -27.04 -11.64
C LYS A 233 6.48 -27.02 -10.16
N TRP A 234 6.78 -25.92 -9.47
CA TRP A 234 6.41 -25.69 -8.07
C TRP A 234 4.92 -25.33 -7.97
N ASN A 235 4.05 -26.35 -7.90
CA ASN A 235 2.60 -26.22 -7.97
C ASN A 235 1.84 -27.22 -7.10
N ARG A 236 2.50 -27.80 -6.07
CA ARG A 236 1.89 -28.77 -5.18
C ARG A 236 2.22 -28.48 -3.72
N TRP A 237 1.21 -28.60 -2.87
CA TRP A 237 1.30 -28.44 -1.40
C TRP A 237 0.95 -29.74 -0.73
N GLU A 238 1.82 -30.24 0.14
CA GLU A 238 1.63 -31.49 0.87
C GLU A 238 2.08 -31.36 2.33
N GLY A 239 1.28 -31.93 3.26
CA GLY A 239 1.60 -31.95 4.67
C GLY A 239 1.53 -30.56 5.34
N THR A 240 0.77 -29.63 4.76
CA THR A 240 0.68 -28.24 5.24
C THR A 240 -0.61 -27.95 5.98
N GLY A 241 -1.53 -28.92 6.07
CA GLY A 241 -2.90 -28.71 6.59
C GLY A 241 -3.85 -28.10 5.54
N ILE A 242 -3.32 -27.49 4.50
CA ILE A 242 -4.03 -27.05 3.28
C ILE A 242 -3.27 -27.60 2.10
N ASP A 243 -3.64 -28.79 1.67
CA ASP A 243 -2.95 -29.49 0.60
C ASP A 243 -3.68 -29.30 -0.72
N TRP A 244 -3.02 -28.65 -1.67
CA TRP A 244 -3.52 -28.31 -2.99
C TRP A 244 -2.57 -28.83 -4.09
N GLY A 245 -3.05 -28.79 -5.33
CA GLY A 245 -2.27 -29.03 -6.53
C GLY A 245 -2.42 -27.90 -7.53
N GLU A 246 -1.97 -28.12 -8.75
CA GLU A 246 -2.03 -27.18 -9.88
C GLU A 246 -3.42 -26.66 -10.19
N TRP A 247 -4.47 -27.40 -9.83
CA TRP A 247 -5.88 -26.99 -10.01
C TRP A 247 -6.26 -25.78 -9.13
N ALA A 248 -5.51 -25.51 -8.05
CA ALA A 248 -5.72 -24.38 -7.16
C ALA A 248 -5.00 -23.12 -7.65
N ILE A 249 -4.25 -23.18 -8.74
CA ILE A 249 -3.50 -22.07 -9.34
C ILE A 249 -4.24 -21.61 -10.60
N SER A 250 -4.41 -20.29 -10.78
CA SER A 250 -5.01 -19.73 -11.98
C SER A 250 -4.23 -20.13 -13.25
N ASN A 251 -4.95 -20.25 -14.39
CA ASN A 251 -4.40 -20.81 -15.63
C ASN A 251 -3.53 -19.84 -16.46
N GLU A 252 -3.39 -18.59 -16.04
CA GLU A 252 -2.59 -17.58 -16.76
C GLU A 252 -1.13 -17.50 -16.28
N GLN A 253 -0.65 -18.51 -15.53
CA GLN A 253 0.73 -18.57 -15.04
C GLN A 253 1.46 -19.83 -15.55
N PRO A 254 2.02 -19.79 -16.77
CA PRO A 254 2.71 -20.97 -17.37
C PRO A 254 3.93 -21.41 -16.55
N ASP A 255 4.58 -20.50 -15.83
CA ASP A 255 5.74 -20.81 -14.99
C ASP A 255 5.41 -21.78 -13.85
N PHE A 256 4.17 -21.77 -13.37
CA PHE A 256 3.69 -22.66 -12.32
C PHE A 256 2.78 -23.78 -12.84
N ALA A 257 2.49 -23.81 -14.15
CA ALA A 257 1.60 -24.79 -14.80
C ALA A 257 0.26 -24.91 -14.07
N GLY A 258 -0.35 -23.77 -13.70
CA GLY A 258 -1.67 -23.72 -13.11
C GLY A 258 -2.75 -24.26 -14.07
N SER A 259 -3.68 -25.06 -13.56
CA SER A 259 -4.80 -25.64 -14.31
C SER A 259 -6.18 -25.26 -13.77
N GLY A 260 -6.24 -24.26 -12.90
CA GLY A 260 -7.47 -23.67 -12.40
C GLY A 260 -8.21 -22.83 -13.45
N ASN A 261 -9.13 -21.98 -13.01
CA ASN A 261 -9.84 -21.05 -13.89
C ASN A 261 -8.99 -19.79 -14.14
N ALA A 262 -9.50 -18.90 -15.00
CA ALA A 262 -8.88 -17.60 -15.23
C ALA A 262 -8.82 -16.77 -13.94
N PRO A 263 -7.79 -15.94 -13.74
CA PRO A 263 -7.69 -15.05 -12.59
C PRO A 263 -8.87 -14.07 -12.56
N THR A 264 -9.27 -13.66 -11.37
CA THR A 264 -10.38 -12.73 -11.15
C THR A 264 -9.92 -11.30 -10.82
N GLY A 265 -8.63 -11.05 -10.91
CA GLY A 265 -7.94 -9.78 -10.70
C GLY A 265 -6.55 -9.79 -11.31
N ASP A 266 -5.69 -8.90 -10.86
CA ASP A 266 -4.34 -8.75 -11.39
C ASP A 266 -3.44 -9.93 -11.01
N VAL A 267 -2.57 -10.33 -11.93
CA VAL A 267 -1.63 -11.44 -11.73
C VAL A 267 -0.38 -10.94 -10.99
N PHE A 268 -0.02 -11.60 -9.88
CA PHE A 268 1.27 -11.44 -9.23
C PHE A 268 2.26 -12.47 -9.81
N HIS A 269 3.35 -12.00 -10.44
CA HIS A 269 4.28 -12.87 -11.15
C HIS A 269 5.29 -13.59 -10.24
N GLY A 270 5.47 -13.17 -8.98
CA GLY A 270 6.47 -13.70 -8.06
C GLY A 270 6.12 -15.04 -7.40
N ALA A 271 4.86 -15.51 -7.48
CA ALA A 271 4.41 -16.77 -6.89
C ALA A 271 3.11 -17.27 -7.55
N PRO A 272 2.71 -18.54 -7.35
CA PRO A 272 1.43 -19.07 -7.85
C PRO A 272 0.23 -18.27 -7.36
N ASN A 273 -0.53 -17.62 -8.26
CA ASN A 273 -1.80 -16.98 -7.93
C ASN A 273 -2.87 -18.02 -7.68
N ILE A 274 -3.54 -17.89 -6.55
CA ILE A 274 -4.54 -18.86 -6.10
C ILE A 274 -5.87 -18.60 -6.81
N ASP A 275 -6.48 -19.68 -7.32
CA ASP A 275 -7.80 -19.63 -7.96
C ASP A 275 -8.92 -19.61 -6.91
N HIS A 276 -9.31 -18.40 -6.51
CA HIS A 276 -10.40 -18.17 -5.54
C HIS A 276 -11.79 -18.58 -6.06
N THR A 277 -11.95 -18.94 -7.32
CA THR A 277 -13.21 -19.47 -7.84
C THR A 277 -13.47 -20.91 -7.45
N GLN A 278 -12.42 -21.63 -6.98
CA GLN A 278 -12.52 -23.00 -6.51
C GLN A 278 -13.19 -23.06 -5.11
N ASP A 279 -14.27 -23.80 -4.97
CA ASP A 279 -14.97 -23.95 -3.68
C ASP A 279 -14.08 -24.50 -2.57
N LYS A 280 -13.20 -25.46 -2.92
CA LYS A 280 -12.28 -26.06 -1.94
C LYS A 280 -11.28 -25.02 -1.44
N VAL A 281 -10.73 -24.21 -2.34
CA VAL A 281 -9.80 -23.13 -1.96
C VAL A 281 -10.47 -22.17 -0.98
N ARG A 282 -11.66 -21.66 -1.31
CA ARG A 282 -12.39 -20.75 -0.42
C ARG A 282 -12.71 -21.38 0.94
N LYS A 283 -13.17 -22.62 0.97
CA LYS A 283 -13.45 -23.32 2.22
C LYS A 283 -12.21 -23.43 3.11
N ASP A 284 -11.09 -23.83 2.52
CA ASP A 284 -9.82 -23.99 3.24
C ASP A 284 -9.32 -22.62 3.76
N LEU A 285 -9.40 -21.57 2.94
CA LEU A 285 -9.03 -20.21 3.36
C LEU A 285 -9.98 -19.63 4.41
N CYS A 286 -11.30 -19.88 4.32
CA CYS A 286 -12.25 -19.52 5.37
C CYS A 286 -11.90 -20.17 6.71
N GLN A 287 -11.51 -21.45 6.70
CA GLN A 287 -11.09 -22.15 7.93
C GLN A 287 -9.79 -21.57 8.48
N TYR A 288 -8.83 -21.26 7.61
CA TYR A 288 -7.59 -20.61 8.00
C TYR A 288 -7.84 -19.24 8.63
N MET A 289 -8.68 -18.40 8.03
CA MET A 289 -9.04 -17.09 8.58
C MET A 289 -9.76 -17.19 9.92
N LYS A 290 -10.67 -18.16 10.08
CA LYS A 290 -11.29 -18.48 11.39
C LYS A 290 -10.25 -18.87 12.43
N TYR A 291 -9.27 -19.68 12.08
CA TYR A 291 -8.18 -20.07 13.00
C TYR A 291 -7.39 -18.85 13.46
N LEU A 292 -6.97 -17.95 12.53
CA LEU A 292 -6.20 -16.78 12.88
C LEU A 292 -6.97 -15.76 13.75
N THR A 293 -8.29 -15.69 13.57
CA THR A 293 -9.16 -14.79 14.34
C THR A 293 -9.80 -15.43 15.56
N SER A 294 -9.51 -16.72 15.82
CA SER A 294 -9.95 -17.41 17.04
C SER A 294 -9.22 -16.88 18.28
N ASP A 295 -9.74 -17.23 19.46
CA ASP A 295 -9.08 -16.90 20.74
C ASP A 295 -7.69 -17.52 20.88
N GLU A 296 -7.39 -18.58 20.12
CA GLU A 296 -6.10 -19.24 20.15
C GLU A 296 -4.99 -18.35 19.58
N VAL A 297 -5.22 -17.69 18.43
CA VAL A 297 -4.25 -16.80 17.77
C VAL A 297 -4.51 -15.34 18.10
N GLY A 298 -5.76 -14.92 18.07
CA GLY A 298 -6.22 -13.69 18.70
C GLY A 298 -6.27 -12.45 17.83
N PHE A 299 -6.19 -12.52 16.50
CA PHE A 299 -6.42 -11.33 15.66
C PHE A 299 -7.87 -10.88 15.75
N GLY A 300 -8.08 -9.55 15.74
CA GLY A 300 -9.41 -8.92 15.75
C GLY A 300 -9.64 -8.02 14.54
N GLY A 301 -8.60 -7.75 13.75
CA GLY A 301 -8.68 -7.02 12.48
C GLY A 301 -7.90 -7.74 11.38
N ILE A 302 -8.15 -7.36 10.12
CA ILE A 302 -7.50 -7.96 8.93
C ILE A 302 -7.09 -6.85 7.96
N ARG A 303 -5.84 -6.90 7.49
CA ARG A 303 -5.37 -6.22 6.28
C ARG A 303 -5.21 -7.28 5.18
N PHE A 304 -5.86 -7.10 4.07
CA PHE A 304 -5.73 -7.96 2.90
C PHE A 304 -4.64 -7.41 1.97
N ASP A 305 -3.58 -8.19 1.81
CA ASP A 305 -2.47 -7.94 0.91
C ASP A 305 -2.91 -8.10 -0.55
N PHE A 306 -2.37 -7.26 -1.43
CA PHE A 306 -2.57 -7.32 -2.88
C PHE A 306 -4.03 -7.61 -3.28
N SER A 307 -4.98 -6.90 -2.66
CA SER A 307 -6.40 -7.20 -2.77
C SER A 307 -7.01 -6.93 -4.15
N LYS A 308 -6.25 -6.32 -5.08
CA LYS A 308 -6.63 -6.21 -6.49
C LYS A 308 -6.37 -7.49 -7.30
N GLY A 309 -5.65 -8.44 -6.75
CA GLY A 309 -5.29 -9.68 -7.44
C GLY A 309 -6.43 -10.72 -7.51
N TYR A 310 -7.54 -10.49 -6.80
CA TYR A 310 -8.71 -11.35 -6.84
C TYR A 310 -9.99 -10.57 -6.53
N GLY A 311 -11.14 -11.13 -6.96
CA GLY A 311 -12.43 -10.44 -6.84
C GLY A 311 -12.78 -10.07 -5.39
N GLY A 312 -13.21 -8.81 -5.17
CA GLY A 312 -13.56 -8.30 -3.84
C GLY A 312 -14.65 -9.10 -3.11
N SER A 313 -15.53 -9.80 -3.85
CA SER A 313 -16.54 -10.69 -3.26
C SER A 313 -15.93 -11.82 -2.43
N PHE A 314 -14.78 -12.36 -2.83
CA PHE A 314 -14.04 -13.39 -2.08
C PHE A 314 -13.44 -12.81 -0.80
N THR A 315 -12.88 -11.59 -0.86
CA THR A 315 -12.45 -10.86 0.35
C THR A 315 -13.61 -10.73 1.34
N GLY A 316 -14.80 -10.35 0.85
CA GLY A 316 -16.01 -10.29 1.67
C GLY A 316 -16.43 -11.64 2.25
N GLU A 317 -16.26 -12.74 1.52
CA GLU A 317 -16.53 -14.10 2.01
C GLU A 317 -15.59 -14.44 3.18
N TYR A 318 -14.30 -14.17 3.06
CA TYR A 318 -13.31 -14.43 4.12
C TYR A 318 -13.56 -13.62 5.38
N VAL A 319 -13.93 -12.35 5.25
CA VAL A 319 -14.30 -11.51 6.41
C VAL A 319 -15.56 -12.07 7.10
N ARG A 320 -16.59 -12.40 6.34
CA ARG A 320 -17.84 -12.96 6.89
C ARG A 320 -17.63 -14.33 7.55
N ALA A 321 -16.70 -15.14 7.03
CA ALA A 321 -16.34 -16.43 7.62
C ALA A 321 -15.76 -16.29 9.03
N CYS A 322 -15.14 -15.17 9.38
CA CYS A 322 -14.59 -14.93 10.73
C CYS A 322 -15.65 -14.59 11.78
N ASP A 323 -16.94 -14.62 11.43
CA ASP A 323 -18.07 -14.32 12.30
C ASP A 323 -17.90 -12.95 13.02
N ASP A 324 -18.22 -12.85 14.31
CA ASP A 324 -18.09 -11.62 15.10
C ASP A 324 -16.67 -11.37 15.65
N ASN A 325 -15.70 -12.23 15.35
CA ASN A 325 -14.32 -12.09 15.84
C ASN A 325 -13.54 -10.96 15.14
N VAL A 326 -14.02 -10.48 13.99
CA VAL A 326 -13.36 -9.41 13.24
C VAL A 326 -14.16 -8.12 13.37
N GLU A 327 -13.54 -7.12 13.98
CA GLU A 327 -14.11 -5.78 14.18
C GLU A 327 -13.72 -4.79 13.07
N PHE A 328 -12.59 -5.06 12.37
CA PHE A 328 -12.03 -4.18 11.37
C PHE A 328 -11.43 -4.97 10.21
N ALA A 329 -11.64 -4.50 8.97
CA ALA A 329 -10.98 -5.05 7.79
C ALA A 329 -10.58 -3.94 6.83
N VAL A 330 -9.38 -4.03 6.23
CA VAL A 330 -8.87 -3.09 5.25
C VAL A 330 -8.18 -3.82 4.11
N GLY A 331 -8.39 -3.38 2.88
CA GLY A 331 -7.72 -3.93 1.70
C GLY A 331 -6.67 -2.99 1.12
N GLU A 332 -5.59 -3.58 0.66
CA GLU A 332 -4.61 -2.90 -0.15
C GLU A 332 -5.02 -2.99 -1.63
N PHE A 333 -5.93 -2.13 -2.04
CA PHE A 333 -6.30 -1.98 -3.44
C PHE A 333 -5.45 -0.85 -4.04
N TRP A 334 -4.23 -1.19 -4.42
CA TRP A 334 -3.26 -0.25 -5.00
C TRP A 334 -3.30 -0.36 -6.52
N ASP A 335 -4.10 0.49 -7.14
CA ASP A 335 -4.23 0.58 -8.59
C ASP A 335 -3.38 1.73 -9.16
N THR A 336 -3.25 1.78 -10.48
CA THR A 336 -2.51 2.83 -11.19
C THR A 336 -3.30 4.13 -11.16
N MET A 337 -2.67 5.19 -10.68
CA MET A 337 -3.22 6.54 -10.73
C MET A 337 -3.12 7.15 -12.13
N ASN A 338 -3.88 8.20 -12.40
CA ASN A 338 -3.81 8.93 -13.66
C ASN A 338 -2.58 9.84 -13.67
N TYR A 339 -1.74 9.69 -14.69
CA TYR A 339 -0.55 10.49 -14.93
C TYR A 339 -0.63 11.19 -16.30
N GLY A 340 -0.17 12.45 -16.33
CA GLY A 340 0.16 13.20 -17.51
C GLY A 340 1.61 13.70 -17.35
N VAL A 341 1.85 15.03 -17.39
CA VAL A 341 3.12 15.59 -16.95
C VAL A 341 3.14 15.61 -15.41
N GLY A 342 3.41 14.46 -14.80
CA GLY A 342 3.30 14.20 -13.36
C GLY A 342 1.92 13.66 -12.97
N LEU A 343 1.65 13.59 -11.67
CA LEU A 343 0.36 13.11 -11.18
C LEU A 343 -0.75 14.10 -11.54
N GLU A 344 -1.75 13.63 -12.29
CA GLU A 344 -2.95 14.41 -12.59
C GLU A 344 -3.67 14.82 -11.30
N TYR A 345 -4.28 16.01 -11.31
CA TYR A 345 -5.03 16.48 -10.15
C TYR A 345 -6.38 15.78 -10.01
N ASN A 346 -6.98 15.35 -11.11
CA ASN A 346 -8.23 14.63 -11.12
C ASN A 346 -7.97 13.11 -11.07
N GLN A 347 -8.21 12.54 -9.91
CA GLN A 347 -8.10 11.10 -9.65
C GLN A 347 -9.48 10.47 -9.36
N ASP A 348 -10.57 11.05 -9.92
CA ASP A 348 -11.93 10.57 -9.66
C ASP A 348 -12.15 9.11 -10.07
N SER A 349 -11.54 8.67 -11.19
CA SER A 349 -11.58 7.27 -11.62
C SER A 349 -10.88 6.34 -10.64
N HIS A 350 -9.70 6.74 -10.16
CA HIS A 350 -8.90 5.96 -9.21
C HIS A 350 -9.62 5.80 -7.86
N ARG A 351 -10.09 6.90 -7.24
CA ARG A 351 -10.85 6.78 -5.99
C ARG A 351 -12.15 6.00 -6.15
N GLN A 352 -12.82 6.09 -7.33
CA GLN A 352 -14.02 5.32 -7.62
C GLN A 352 -13.72 3.82 -7.77
N ALA A 353 -12.58 3.43 -8.34
CA ALA A 353 -12.15 2.03 -8.41
C ALA A 353 -11.99 1.44 -7.00
N ILE A 354 -11.39 2.18 -6.07
CA ILE A 354 -11.27 1.76 -4.66
C ILE A 354 -12.67 1.59 -4.03
N VAL A 355 -13.58 2.55 -4.23
CA VAL A 355 -14.96 2.46 -3.72
C VAL A 355 -15.70 1.26 -4.30
N ASN A 356 -15.58 1.01 -5.60
CA ASN A 356 -16.17 -0.15 -6.26
C ASN A 356 -15.65 -1.48 -5.68
N TRP A 357 -14.36 -1.56 -5.38
CA TRP A 357 -13.81 -2.73 -4.70
C TRP A 357 -14.41 -2.92 -3.30
N VAL A 358 -14.55 -1.84 -2.53
CA VAL A 358 -15.22 -1.89 -1.22
C VAL A 358 -16.66 -2.41 -1.36
N ASP A 359 -17.41 -1.93 -2.35
CA ASP A 359 -18.77 -2.40 -2.63
C ASP A 359 -18.80 -3.90 -3.00
N GLN A 360 -17.83 -4.37 -3.81
CA GLN A 360 -17.70 -5.79 -4.14
C GLN A 360 -17.49 -6.68 -2.91
N THR A 361 -16.86 -6.17 -1.83
CA THR A 361 -16.74 -6.92 -0.57
C THR A 361 -18.07 -7.08 0.17
N GLY A 362 -19.16 -6.49 -0.34
CA GLY A 362 -20.43 -6.34 0.36
C GLY A 362 -20.36 -5.28 1.46
N GLY A 363 -19.45 -4.31 1.32
CA GLY A 363 -19.26 -3.20 2.24
C GLY A 363 -18.69 -3.61 3.60
N CYS A 364 -18.12 -4.78 3.77
CA CYS A 364 -17.55 -5.23 5.05
C CYS A 364 -16.07 -4.88 5.22
N CYS A 365 -15.42 -4.30 4.20
CA CYS A 365 -14.05 -3.83 4.26
C CYS A 365 -13.96 -2.31 4.15
N THR A 366 -12.89 -1.75 4.66
CA THR A 366 -12.34 -0.45 4.30
C THR A 366 -11.22 -0.64 3.28
N ALA A 367 -10.66 0.43 2.73
CA ALA A 367 -9.50 0.37 1.86
C ALA A 367 -8.47 1.44 2.22
N PHE A 368 -7.18 1.16 1.99
CA PHE A 368 -6.16 2.20 2.03
C PHE A 368 -6.42 3.24 0.95
N ASP A 369 -6.49 4.50 1.37
CA ASP A 369 -6.78 5.63 0.47
C ASP A 369 -5.53 6.09 -0.27
N PHE A 370 -5.10 5.28 -1.24
CA PHE A 370 -3.98 5.61 -2.12
C PHE A 370 -4.21 6.89 -2.91
N THR A 371 -5.48 7.24 -3.19
CA THR A 371 -5.81 8.50 -3.85
C THR A 371 -5.45 9.69 -2.99
N THR A 372 -5.84 9.69 -1.71
CA THR A 372 -5.44 10.74 -0.77
C THR A 372 -3.92 10.79 -0.61
N LYS A 373 -3.25 9.63 -0.47
CA LYS A 373 -1.79 9.57 -0.36
C LYS A 373 -1.11 10.27 -1.54
N GLY A 374 -1.45 9.91 -2.77
CA GLY A 374 -0.81 10.47 -3.96
C GLY A 374 -1.04 11.96 -4.11
N ILE A 375 -2.29 12.42 -3.99
CA ILE A 375 -2.61 13.84 -4.15
C ILE A 375 -2.01 14.68 -3.02
N LEU A 376 -2.05 14.20 -1.76
CA LEU A 376 -1.45 14.90 -0.63
C LEU A 376 0.07 15.00 -0.76
N GLN A 377 0.71 13.93 -1.23
CA GLN A 377 2.15 13.90 -1.51
C GLN A 377 2.56 14.96 -2.53
N GLU A 378 1.87 15.03 -3.67
CA GLU A 378 2.11 16.03 -4.70
C GLU A 378 1.84 17.45 -4.18
N ALA A 379 0.71 17.65 -3.49
CA ALA A 379 0.35 18.95 -2.93
C ALA A 379 1.41 19.47 -1.96
N CYS A 380 1.87 18.64 -1.02
CA CYS A 380 2.89 19.00 -0.05
C CYS A 380 4.27 19.16 -0.71
N GLY A 381 4.63 18.28 -1.63
CA GLY A 381 5.93 18.29 -2.31
C GLY A 381 6.14 19.53 -3.17
N ARG A 382 5.12 19.96 -3.90
CA ARG A 382 5.17 21.10 -4.82
C ARG A 382 4.65 22.41 -4.22
N GLY A 383 3.93 22.36 -3.07
CA GLY A 383 3.21 23.53 -2.54
C GLY A 383 1.92 23.83 -3.28
N GLU A 384 1.43 22.89 -4.09
CA GLU A 384 0.23 23.00 -4.93
C GLU A 384 -1.01 22.55 -4.15
N TYR A 385 -1.34 23.21 -3.03
CA TYR A 385 -2.42 22.79 -2.13
C TYR A 385 -3.82 22.91 -2.73
N TRP A 386 -3.98 23.59 -3.89
CA TRP A 386 -5.20 23.58 -4.67
C TRP A 386 -5.64 22.16 -5.09
N ARG A 387 -4.72 21.19 -5.13
CA ARG A 387 -5.01 19.78 -5.39
C ARG A 387 -5.85 19.12 -4.29
N LEU A 388 -5.89 19.69 -3.07
CA LEU A 388 -6.58 19.11 -1.91
C LEU A 388 -8.09 19.41 -1.88
N VAL A 389 -8.65 19.87 -3.00
CA VAL A 389 -10.09 20.06 -3.19
C VAL A 389 -10.53 19.58 -4.56
N ASP A 390 -11.60 18.79 -4.62
CA ASP A 390 -12.18 18.35 -5.88
C ASP A 390 -13.12 19.43 -6.49
N ALA A 391 -13.60 19.17 -7.71
CA ALA A 391 -14.50 20.09 -8.41
C ALA A 391 -15.85 20.34 -7.67
N LYS A 392 -16.19 19.52 -6.67
CA LYS A 392 -17.39 19.66 -5.83
C LYS A 392 -17.10 20.27 -4.46
N GLY A 393 -15.87 20.73 -4.22
CA GLY A 393 -15.46 21.33 -2.95
C GLY A 393 -15.16 20.35 -1.84
N ARG A 394 -14.96 19.05 -2.15
CA ARG A 394 -14.67 17.99 -1.19
C ARG A 394 -13.19 17.60 -1.26
N ALA A 395 -12.72 16.84 -0.26
CA ALA A 395 -11.41 16.20 -0.33
C ALA A 395 -11.32 15.27 -1.56
N PRO A 396 -10.17 15.23 -2.26
CA PRO A 396 -10.06 14.57 -3.57
C PRO A 396 -9.90 13.05 -3.52
N GLY A 397 -9.67 12.47 -2.33
CA GLY A 397 -9.51 11.02 -2.14
C GLY A 397 -10.81 10.30 -1.80
N VAL A 398 -10.66 9.04 -1.35
CA VAL A 398 -11.78 8.23 -0.85
C VAL A 398 -12.45 8.93 0.35
N ILE A 399 -11.68 9.62 1.19
CA ILE A 399 -12.23 10.43 2.30
C ILE A 399 -13.26 11.47 1.84
N GLY A 400 -13.23 11.94 0.61
CA GLY A 400 -14.21 12.87 0.06
C GLY A 400 -15.48 12.21 -0.48
N LEU A 401 -15.46 10.88 -0.71
CA LEU A 401 -16.58 10.08 -1.16
C LEU A 401 -17.19 9.26 -0.02
N TRP A 402 -16.35 8.55 0.70
CA TRP A 402 -16.80 7.60 1.72
C TRP A 402 -15.80 7.51 2.89
N PRO A 403 -15.75 8.54 3.76
CA PRO A 403 -14.76 8.63 4.83
C PRO A 403 -14.74 7.41 5.77
N ALA A 404 -15.90 6.78 6.01
CA ALA A 404 -16.01 5.59 6.85
C ALA A 404 -15.35 4.34 6.23
N ARG A 405 -14.94 4.41 4.98
CA ARG A 405 -14.26 3.33 4.25
C ARG A 405 -12.81 3.67 3.89
N ALA A 406 -12.37 4.88 4.20
CA ALA A 406 -11.04 5.35 3.90
C ALA A 406 -10.08 5.12 5.07
N VAL A 407 -9.01 4.37 4.84
CA VAL A 407 -7.83 4.30 5.73
C VAL A 407 -6.75 5.18 5.12
N THR A 408 -6.54 6.37 5.70
CA THR A 408 -5.56 7.33 5.21
C THR A 408 -4.17 7.03 5.76
N PHE A 409 -3.14 7.21 4.95
CA PHE A 409 -1.75 6.97 5.31
C PHE A 409 -0.81 7.86 4.52
N LEU A 410 0.45 7.97 4.93
CA LEU A 410 1.51 8.68 4.21
C LEU A 410 2.45 7.70 3.54
N ASP A 411 3.01 6.80 4.32
CA ASP A 411 3.87 5.72 3.87
C ASP A 411 3.49 4.41 4.57
N ASN A 412 3.93 3.32 3.94
CA ASN A 412 3.93 1.97 4.46
C ASN A 412 5.30 1.31 4.16
N HIS A 413 5.42 0.01 4.38
CA HIS A 413 6.66 -0.75 4.15
C HIS A 413 7.10 -0.81 2.68
N ASP A 414 6.19 -0.59 1.72
CA ASP A 414 6.48 -0.55 0.28
C ASP A 414 6.80 0.86 -0.19
N THR A 415 5.96 1.83 0.15
CA THR A 415 6.11 3.20 -0.34
C THR A 415 7.23 3.96 0.34
N GLY A 416 7.45 3.70 1.63
CA GLY A 416 8.55 4.23 2.44
C GLY A 416 9.58 3.15 2.79
N SER A 417 10.15 3.22 4.01
CA SER A 417 11.17 2.31 4.49
C SER A 417 12.36 2.21 3.52
N THR A 418 13.01 1.03 3.46
CA THR A 418 14.13 0.78 2.55
C THR A 418 13.69 0.46 1.12
N GLN A 419 12.44 0.07 0.89
CA GLN A 419 11.89 -0.14 -0.45
C GLN A 419 11.68 1.18 -1.20
N ALA A 420 11.14 2.19 -0.53
CA ALA A 420 10.97 3.56 -1.02
C ALA A 420 10.40 3.66 -2.46
N HIS A 421 9.45 2.80 -2.82
CA HIS A 421 8.86 2.82 -4.16
C HIS A 421 8.09 4.11 -4.46
N TRP A 422 7.52 4.75 -3.42
CA TRP A 422 6.77 5.99 -3.58
C TRP A 422 6.74 6.79 -2.27
N PRO A 423 7.92 7.24 -1.77
CA PRO A 423 8.04 7.82 -0.44
C PRO A 423 7.42 9.22 -0.38
N PHE A 424 6.77 9.51 0.75
CA PHE A 424 6.30 10.86 1.04
C PHE A 424 7.50 11.80 1.22
N PRO A 425 7.45 13.08 0.72
CA PRO A 425 8.58 14.00 0.87
C PRO A 425 8.97 14.19 2.34
N GLY A 426 10.16 13.75 2.74
CA GLY A 426 10.57 13.64 4.15
C GLY A 426 10.42 14.93 4.96
N LYS A 427 10.72 16.10 4.35
CA LYS A 427 10.53 17.41 4.99
C LYS A 427 9.05 17.81 5.16
N LYS A 428 8.12 17.07 4.58
CA LYS A 428 6.68 17.36 4.56
C LYS A 428 5.83 16.34 5.32
N VAL A 429 6.45 15.32 5.90
CA VAL A 429 5.77 14.26 6.65
C VAL A 429 4.93 14.85 7.81
N GLY A 430 5.43 15.87 8.52
CA GLY A 430 4.65 16.57 9.55
C GLY A 430 3.37 17.21 9.01
N GLN A 431 3.41 17.82 7.80
CA GLN A 431 2.21 18.34 7.13
C GLN A 431 1.24 17.24 6.74
N GLY A 432 1.75 16.13 6.22
CA GLY A 432 0.94 14.96 5.88
C GLY A 432 0.19 14.42 7.09
N TYR A 433 0.87 14.23 8.23
CA TYR A 433 0.21 13.81 9.47
C TYR A 433 -0.77 14.86 10.01
N ALA A 434 -0.47 16.14 9.91
CA ALA A 434 -1.42 17.20 10.25
C ALA A 434 -2.71 17.05 9.45
N TYR A 435 -2.63 16.72 8.14
CA TYR A 435 -3.79 16.44 7.31
C TYR A 435 -4.54 15.20 7.77
N ILE A 436 -3.92 14.01 7.72
CA ILE A 436 -4.65 12.75 7.93
C ILE A 436 -5.18 12.57 9.36
N LEU A 437 -4.48 13.12 10.37
CA LEU A 437 -4.91 13.01 11.78
C LEU A 437 -6.02 14.01 12.16
N THR A 438 -6.22 15.08 11.38
CA THR A 438 -7.31 16.05 11.63
C THR A 438 -8.51 15.86 10.71
N HIS A 439 -8.38 15.12 9.62
CA HIS A 439 -9.47 14.90 8.66
C HIS A 439 -10.32 13.66 8.99
N PRO A 440 -11.55 13.55 8.43
CA PRO A 440 -12.34 12.32 8.47
C PRO A 440 -11.58 11.12 7.89
N GLY A 441 -12.02 9.92 8.22
CA GLY A 441 -11.35 8.65 7.85
C GLY A 441 -10.62 8.02 9.04
N THR A 442 -10.04 6.85 8.84
CA THR A 442 -9.21 6.14 9.81
C THR A 442 -7.74 6.34 9.46
N PRO A 443 -6.96 7.13 10.21
CA PRO A 443 -5.56 7.34 9.89
C PRO A 443 -4.70 6.15 10.30
N CYS A 444 -3.71 5.84 9.45
CA CYS A 444 -2.65 4.88 9.71
C CYS A 444 -1.31 5.60 9.79
N VAL A 445 -0.60 5.41 10.90
CA VAL A 445 0.75 5.95 11.15
C VAL A 445 1.77 4.87 10.88
N PHE A 446 2.84 5.21 10.20
CA PHE A 446 3.90 4.27 9.85
C PHE A 446 4.94 4.17 10.96
N TRP A 447 5.47 2.94 11.22
CA TRP A 447 6.46 2.66 12.27
C TRP A 447 7.67 3.60 12.22
N ASP A 448 8.34 3.69 11.05
CA ASP A 448 9.56 4.49 10.90
C ASP A 448 9.32 5.94 11.29
N HIS A 449 8.21 6.53 10.86
CA HIS A 449 7.86 7.91 11.17
C HIS A 449 7.63 8.12 12.67
N TYR A 450 7.09 7.13 13.36
CA TYR A 450 6.76 7.27 14.77
C TYR A 450 7.93 6.90 15.70
N PHE A 451 8.67 5.82 15.39
CA PHE A 451 9.71 5.30 16.28
C PHE A 451 11.12 5.64 15.84
N ASP A 452 11.41 5.72 14.54
CA ASP A 452 12.78 5.73 14.03
C ASP A 452 13.23 7.10 13.49
N TRP A 453 12.30 7.99 13.12
CA TRP A 453 12.61 9.33 12.58
C TRP A 453 12.84 10.39 13.67
N GLY A 454 12.91 9.99 14.92
CA GLY A 454 13.32 10.81 16.04
C GLY A 454 12.19 11.53 16.77
N ASP A 455 12.56 12.12 17.91
CA ASP A 455 11.61 12.65 18.88
C ASP A 455 10.80 13.85 18.41
N ASN A 456 11.35 14.65 17.51
CA ASN A 456 10.66 15.83 16.99
C ASN A 456 9.37 15.43 16.22
N LEU A 457 9.49 14.51 15.25
CA LEU A 457 8.35 14.05 14.49
C LEU A 457 7.37 13.28 15.39
N ARG A 458 7.87 12.41 16.27
CA ARG A 458 7.04 11.70 17.25
C ARG A 458 6.23 12.65 18.13
N THR A 459 6.82 13.74 18.61
CA THR A 459 6.15 14.75 19.41
C THR A 459 5.03 15.45 18.62
N GLN A 460 5.29 15.77 17.36
CA GLN A 460 4.27 16.36 16.47
C GLN A 460 3.10 15.38 16.27
N ILE A 461 3.39 14.10 15.97
CA ILE A 461 2.35 13.06 15.82
C ILE A 461 1.55 12.90 17.11
N ASN A 462 2.18 12.82 18.29
CA ASN A 462 1.49 12.71 19.56
C ASN A 462 0.56 13.90 19.83
N SER A 463 0.98 15.12 19.51
CA SER A 463 0.14 16.31 19.64
C SER A 463 -1.09 16.25 18.74
N LEU A 464 -0.94 15.71 17.52
CA LEU A 464 -2.06 15.52 16.59
C LEU A 464 -2.99 14.37 17.00
N LEU A 465 -2.46 13.28 17.56
CA LEU A 465 -3.24 12.20 18.15
C LEU A 465 -4.10 12.69 19.31
N GLU A 466 -3.53 13.54 20.18
CA GLU A 466 -4.28 14.17 21.27
C GLU A 466 -5.37 15.11 20.75
N VAL A 467 -5.11 15.90 19.69
CA VAL A 467 -6.14 16.71 19.03
C VAL A 467 -7.28 15.82 18.52
N ARG A 468 -6.96 14.74 17.77
CA ARG A 468 -7.96 13.83 17.22
C ARG A 468 -8.84 13.24 18.33
N LYS A 469 -8.21 12.73 19.40
CA LYS A 469 -8.89 12.13 20.54
C LYS A 469 -9.76 13.12 21.31
N SER A 470 -9.19 14.26 21.73
CA SER A 470 -9.88 15.25 22.55
C SER A 470 -11.02 15.94 21.80
N MET A 471 -10.84 16.22 20.51
CA MET A 471 -11.88 16.81 19.65
C MET A 471 -12.86 15.79 19.10
N LYS A 472 -12.63 14.49 19.35
CA LYS A 472 -13.51 13.38 18.93
C LYS A 472 -13.71 13.34 17.42
N ILE A 473 -12.65 13.57 16.64
CA ILE A 473 -12.70 13.49 15.18
C ILE A 473 -13.03 12.06 14.76
N HIS A 474 -13.92 11.90 13.79
CA HIS A 474 -14.39 10.59 13.30
C HIS A 474 -14.79 10.66 11.82
N ALA A 475 -15.21 9.54 11.24
CA ALA A 475 -15.54 9.44 9.83
C ALA A 475 -16.71 10.34 9.37
N ARG A 476 -17.56 10.78 10.31
CA ARG A 476 -18.68 11.70 10.04
C ARG A 476 -18.40 13.14 10.42
N SER A 477 -17.18 13.45 10.85
CA SER A 477 -16.81 14.84 11.13
C SER A 477 -16.96 15.66 9.86
N VAL A 478 -17.59 16.83 10.00
CA VAL A 478 -17.89 17.71 8.87
C VAL A 478 -16.63 18.47 8.48
N LEU A 479 -16.08 18.17 7.31
CA LEU A 479 -14.95 18.88 6.73
C LEU A 479 -15.44 20.06 5.91
N LYS A 480 -14.94 21.27 6.23
CA LYS A 480 -15.16 22.50 5.47
C LYS A 480 -13.82 23.05 5.01
N ILE A 481 -13.51 22.89 3.72
CA ILE A 481 -12.33 23.49 3.10
C ILE A 481 -12.62 24.99 2.90
N GLU A 482 -11.82 25.85 3.53
CA GLU A 482 -11.98 27.30 3.45
C GLU A 482 -11.07 27.91 2.38
N GLN A 483 -9.87 27.35 2.19
CA GLN A 483 -8.93 27.75 1.15
C GLN A 483 -8.13 26.54 0.66
N ALA A 484 -7.94 26.47 -0.64
CA ALA A 484 -7.05 25.53 -1.31
C ALA A 484 -6.46 26.23 -2.54
N LYS A 485 -5.20 26.65 -2.45
CA LYS A 485 -4.47 27.39 -3.51
C LYS A 485 -2.98 27.11 -3.42
N ASP A 486 -2.19 27.66 -4.32
CA ASP A 486 -0.75 27.61 -4.18
C ASP A 486 -0.31 28.18 -2.84
N GLY A 487 0.57 27.46 -2.15
CA GLY A 487 1.14 27.85 -0.86
C GLY A 487 0.21 27.76 0.35
N LEU A 488 -1.10 27.45 0.19
CA LEU A 488 -2.03 27.39 1.32
C LEU A 488 -3.18 26.40 1.13
N TYR A 489 -3.32 25.50 2.09
CA TYR A 489 -4.57 24.80 2.39
C TYR A 489 -5.06 25.22 3.76
N ALA A 490 -6.36 25.48 3.91
CA ALA A 490 -6.99 25.77 5.19
C ALA A 490 -8.38 25.16 5.27
N ALA A 491 -8.67 24.47 6.37
CA ALA A 491 -9.96 23.80 6.57
C ALA A 491 -10.39 23.83 8.04
N LYS A 492 -11.68 23.59 8.25
CA LYS A 492 -12.26 23.34 9.58
C LYS A 492 -12.92 21.98 9.62
N VAL A 493 -12.84 21.34 10.78
CA VAL A 493 -13.49 20.07 11.07
C VAL A 493 -14.41 20.26 12.27
N ASP A 494 -15.72 19.97 12.10
CA ASP A 494 -16.80 20.15 13.09
C ASP A 494 -16.87 21.55 13.72
N ASP A 495 -16.33 22.57 13.06
CA ASP A 495 -16.13 23.91 13.62
C ASP A 495 -15.37 23.95 14.96
N LYS A 496 -14.68 22.88 15.32
CA LYS A 496 -13.89 22.71 16.56
C LYS A 496 -12.40 22.62 16.32
N VAL A 497 -12.00 22.14 15.16
CA VAL A 497 -10.59 22.00 14.73
C VAL A 497 -10.39 22.83 13.48
N ALA A 498 -9.33 23.62 13.45
CA ALA A 498 -8.90 24.31 12.25
C ALA A 498 -7.48 23.88 11.91
N ILE A 499 -7.21 23.70 10.63
CA ILE A 499 -5.90 23.30 10.12
C ILE A 499 -5.45 24.23 9.01
N LYS A 500 -4.15 24.49 8.96
CA LYS A 500 -3.46 25.17 7.88
C LYS A 500 -2.26 24.36 7.45
N LEU A 501 -2.06 24.16 6.14
CA LEU A 501 -0.83 23.67 5.51
C LEU A 501 -0.29 24.70 4.53
N GLY A 502 1.02 24.76 4.38
CA GLY A 502 1.70 25.65 3.45
C GLY A 502 2.30 26.90 4.12
N ARG A 503 3.06 27.66 3.33
CA ARG A 503 3.87 28.79 3.84
C ARG A 503 3.07 30.07 4.05
N GLU A 504 1.94 30.22 3.38
CA GLU A 504 1.14 31.44 3.50
C GLU A 504 0.50 31.55 4.88
N HIS A 505 0.35 32.79 5.32
CA HIS A 505 -0.32 33.09 6.59
C HIS A 505 -1.83 32.83 6.49
N TRP A 506 -2.36 32.13 7.47
CA TRP A 506 -3.79 31.97 7.67
C TRP A 506 -4.06 31.59 9.14
N GLU A 507 -5.12 32.15 9.69
CA GLU A 507 -5.64 31.80 11.02
C GLU A 507 -7.17 31.69 10.97
N PRO A 508 -7.77 30.80 11.78
CA PRO A 508 -9.22 30.68 11.82
C PRO A 508 -9.87 31.95 12.39
N LYS A 509 -10.94 32.44 11.73
CA LYS A 509 -11.69 33.62 12.17
C LYS A 509 -12.58 33.29 13.36
N GLY A 510 -12.78 34.30 14.25
CA GLY A 510 -13.63 34.24 15.44
C GLY A 510 -12.83 33.91 16.71
N ASP A 511 -13.49 34.09 17.85
CA ASP A 511 -12.87 33.94 19.16
C ASP A 511 -12.75 32.47 19.60
N GLY A 512 -11.89 32.22 20.58
CA GLY A 512 -11.75 30.92 21.25
C GLY A 512 -10.73 29.96 20.63
N TRP A 513 -10.21 30.26 19.46
CA TRP A 513 -9.18 29.42 18.82
C TRP A 513 -7.84 29.47 19.56
N LYS A 514 -7.28 28.30 19.86
CA LYS A 514 -5.96 28.14 20.51
C LYS A 514 -5.11 27.17 19.70
N VAL A 515 -3.85 27.52 19.45
CA VAL A 515 -2.87 26.61 18.84
C VAL A 515 -2.68 25.39 19.74
N LYS A 516 -2.77 24.20 19.16
CA LYS A 516 -2.60 22.91 19.84
C LYS A 516 -1.44 22.09 19.30
N ALA A 517 -1.21 22.13 17.99
CA ALA A 517 -0.11 21.45 17.35
C ALA A 517 0.42 22.29 16.19
N PHE A 518 1.71 22.25 15.96
CA PHE A 518 2.35 22.97 14.87
C PHE A 518 3.69 22.34 14.48
N GLY A 519 4.16 22.68 13.31
CA GLY A 519 5.46 22.33 12.77
C GLY A 519 5.79 23.17 11.54
N ASP A 520 6.76 22.71 10.76
CA ASP A 520 7.22 23.44 9.58
C ASP A 520 6.09 23.55 8.53
N ASP A 521 5.65 24.78 8.27
CA ASP A 521 4.61 25.14 7.32
C ASP A 521 3.21 24.53 7.63
N TRP A 522 2.90 24.20 8.89
CA TRP A 522 1.56 23.78 9.29
C TRP A 522 1.22 24.18 10.72
N CYS A 523 -0.06 24.34 10.97
CA CYS A 523 -0.57 24.64 12.30
C CYS A 523 -2.01 24.10 12.47
N VAL A 524 -2.34 23.67 13.69
CA VAL A 524 -3.66 23.18 14.09
C VAL A 524 -4.13 23.94 15.32
N TRP A 525 -5.36 24.47 15.25
CA TRP A 525 -6.06 25.14 16.33
C TRP A 525 -7.27 24.32 16.76
N THR A 526 -7.67 24.50 18.02
CA THR A 526 -8.93 23.97 18.56
C THR A 526 -9.67 25.05 19.34
N LYS A 527 -10.98 24.88 19.49
CA LYS A 527 -11.83 25.72 20.37
C LYS A 527 -12.85 24.89 21.15
#